data_70fec53cc8016f1b7563674fa0fc456c
#
_entry.id   70fec53cc8016f1b7563674fa0fc456c
#
_cell.length_a   1.000
_cell.length_b   1.000
_cell.length_c   1.000
_cell.angle_alpha   90.00
_cell.angle_beta   90.00
_cell.angle_gamma   90.00
#
_symmetry.space_group_name_H-M   'P 1'
#
loop_
_entity.id
_entity.type
_entity.pdbx_description
1 polymer ?
#
loop_
_entity_poly.entity_id
_entity_poly.type
_entity_poly.pdbx_seq_one_letter_code
_entity_poly.pdbx_strand_id
1 'polypeptide(L)'
;MGRAGAPRMRTLIISDLHIGVAGGADVLARPAALGALAARLGGVDRLVLLGDTLELRHGPARDAIARAEPIMRAIGGALAPGAEVLIVPGNHDHAIAAGWLDRRGRREAPGPLALEERVPAVKASWIAKRLAGFLAPVRVEVAYPGIWLRDDVYATHGHYLDVHFPIPMPERLMAGAMARMVGAIPDPATPDDYEAILAPIYALSQASAQRAGDGRAAVGGRSAVGTWRELNGSARGKRARGVALGVGFRAAVLAANRAGIGPVQTQVGVEDLRTAGLQSIGEMVRRLRIAPGHLIFGHTHRTGCLAQDAAGEWRTPGGTHLHNTGNWIFDTAFVRRGPAGLSPYWPGGAIALDDDGPPRLERLLGDVPASGLRSAGRP
;
A
#
# COMPACT_ATOMS: atom_id res chain seq x y z
N MET A 1 37.47 -28.96 -1.10
CA MET A 1 36.82 -28.15 -2.16
C MET A 1 35.53 -27.59 -1.53
N GLY A 2 35.58 -26.34 -1.06
CA GLY A 2 34.41 -25.67 -0.54
C GLY A 2 33.40 -25.42 -1.67
N ARG A 3 32.13 -25.79 -1.46
CA ARG A 3 31.04 -25.39 -2.35
C ARG A 3 31.06 -23.86 -2.40
N ALA A 4 31.31 -23.29 -3.57
CA ALA A 4 31.04 -21.89 -3.82
C ALA A 4 29.57 -21.67 -3.43
N GLY A 5 29.34 -20.88 -2.40
CA GLY A 5 27.98 -20.56 -1.94
C GLY A 5 27.21 -19.94 -3.11
N ALA A 6 25.95 -20.33 -3.27
CA ALA A 6 25.06 -19.66 -4.21
C ALA A 6 25.15 -18.14 -3.97
N PRO A 7 25.09 -17.30 -5.02
CA PRO A 7 25.13 -15.85 -4.84
C PRO A 7 24.00 -15.42 -3.92
N ARG A 8 24.34 -14.67 -2.87
CA ARG A 8 23.34 -14.16 -1.89
C ARG A 8 22.35 -13.24 -2.60
N MET A 9 21.06 -13.53 -2.44
CA MET A 9 19.98 -12.72 -3.00
C MET A 9 19.69 -11.52 -2.08
N ARG A 10 19.99 -10.32 -2.55
CA ARG A 10 19.70 -9.06 -1.82
C ARG A 10 18.41 -8.48 -2.34
N THR A 11 17.37 -8.55 -1.54
CA THR A 11 16.04 -8.02 -1.88
C THR A 11 15.80 -6.68 -1.18
N LEU A 12 15.30 -5.69 -1.90
CA LEU A 12 14.79 -4.44 -1.36
C LEU A 12 13.29 -4.36 -1.61
N ILE A 13 12.53 -4.06 -0.58
CA ILE A 13 11.06 -3.96 -0.63
C ILE A 13 10.66 -2.53 -0.30
N ILE A 14 9.90 -1.88 -1.18
CA ILE A 14 9.30 -0.56 -0.99
C ILE A 14 7.82 -0.61 -1.38
N SER A 15 6.99 0.22 -0.78
CA SER A 15 5.57 0.34 -1.08
C SER A 15 5.08 1.78 -1.05
N ASP A 16 3.82 1.98 -1.43
CA ASP A 16 3.11 3.25 -1.26
C ASP A 16 3.84 4.43 -1.90
N LEU A 17 4.28 4.23 -3.15
CA LEU A 17 4.95 5.26 -3.94
C LEU A 17 3.97 6.31 -4.45
N HIS A 18 2.73 5.92 -4.73
CA HIS A 18 1.64 6.75 -5.23
C HIS A 18 2.06 7.71 -6.33
N ILE A 19 2.88 7.23 -7.28
CA ILE A 19 3.35 8.05 -8.39
C ILE A 19 2.15 8.56 -9.18
N GLY A 20 2.05 9.87 -9.30
CA GLY A 20 0.92 10.52 -9.97
C GLY A 20 -0.15 11.07 -9.03
N VAL A 21 0.06 11.01 -7.70
CA VAL A 21 -0.87 11.58 -6.73
C VAL A 21 -1.17 13.06 -7.00
N ALA A 22 -2.43 13.45 -6.89
CA ALA A 22 -2.85 14.83 -7.05
C ALA A 22 -2.15 15.73 -6.00
N GLY A 23 -1.65 16.90 -6.45
CA GLY A 23 -0.90 17.81 -5.58
C GLY A 23 0.60 17.53 -5.50
N GLY A 24 1.10 16.46 -6.13
CA GLY A 24 2.54 16.17 -6.23
C GLY A 24 3.17 15.81 -4.87
N ALA A 25 2.47 15.05 -4.04
CA ALA A 25 2.97 14.59 -2.76
C ALA A 25 3.95 13.40 -2.90
N ASP A 26 4.00 12.75 -4.07
CA ASP A 26 4.95 11.70 -4.44
C ASP A 26 6.38 12.25 -4.43
N VAL A 27 7.21 11.77 -3.51
CA VAL A 27 8.56 12.32 -3.33
C VAL A 27 9.54 11.85 -4.40
N LEU A 28 9.27 10.76 -5.11
CA LEU A 28 10.14 10.26 -6.19
C LEU A 28 10.20 11.19 -7.40
N ALA A 29 9.29 12.13 -7.53
CA ALA A 29 9.41 13.24 -8.47
C ALA A 29 10.49 14.25 -8.07
N ARG A 30 11.13 14.10 -6.89
CA ARG A 30 12.21 14.99 -6.39
C ARG A 30 13.56 14.34 -6.62
N PRO A 31 14.54 15.10 -7.22
CA PRO A 31 15.87 14.54 -7.52
C PRO A 31 16.57 13.95 -6.30
N ALA A 32 16.43 14.58 -5.12
CA ALA A 32 17.05 14.10 -3.89
C ALA A 32 16.52 12.72 -3.46
N ALA A 33 15.18 12.53 -3.53
CA ALA A 33 14.57 11.26 -3.14
C ALA A 33 14.84 10.15 -4.17
N LEU A 34 14.73 10.48 -5.46
CA LEU A 34 15.03 9.54 -6.53
C LEU A 34 16.51 9.14 -6.54
N GLY A 35 17.41 10.10 -6.30
CA GLY A 35 18.86 9.85 -6.19
C GLY A 35 19.21 8.95 -5.00
N ALA A 36 18.58 9.16 -3.84
CA ALA A 36 18.77 8.31 -2.67
C ALA A 36 18.31 6.87 -2.93
N LEU A 37 17.16 6.68 -3.57
CA LEU A 37 16.69 5.36 -3.98
C LEU A 37 17.63 4.72 -4.99
N ALA A 38 18.00 5.43 -6.06
CA ALA A 38 18.89 4.93 -7.10
C ALA A 38 20.25 4.49 -6.54
N ALA A 39 20.84 5.27 -5.62
CA ALA A 39 22.08 4.91 -4.95
C ALA A 39 21.95 3.59 -4.15
N ARG A 40 20.79 3.36 -3.50
CA ARG A 40 20.54 2.12 -2.74
C ARG A 40 20.35 0.91 -3.65
N LEU A 41 19.84 1.10 -4.86
CA LEU A 41 19.54 0.02 -5.81
C LEU A 41 20.80 -0.63 -6.43
N GLY A 42 21.93 0.04 -6.44
CA GLY A 42 23.16 -0.44 -7.08
C GLY A 42 23.71 -1.77 -6.58
N GLY A 43 23.18 -2.30 -5.49
CA GLY A 43 23.58 -3.60 -4.95
C GLY A 43 22.40 -4.54 -4.72
N VAL A 44 21.26 -4.33 -5.39
CA VAL A 44 20.01 -5.07 -5.23
C VAL A 44 19.85 -6.07 -6.37
N ASP A 45 19.59 -7.32 -6.02
CA ASP A 45 19.35 -8.40 -6.98
C ASP A 45 17.85 -8.55 -7.29
N ARG A 46 17.00 -8.17 -6.33
CA ARG A 46 15.53 -8.16 -6.46
C ARG A 46 14.92 -6.91 -5.84
N LEU A 47 14.17 -6.15 -6.62
CA LEU A 47 13.33 -5.06 -6.13
C LEU A 47 11.87 -5.51 -6.07
N VAL A 48 11.21 -5.32 -4.92
CA VAL A 48 9.76 -5.55 -4.76
C VAL A 48 9.06 -4.22 -4.62
N LEU A 49 8.17 -3.92 -5.56
CA LEU A 49 7.22 -2.82 -5.49
C LEU A 49 5.93 -3.37 -4.85
N LEU A 50 5.79 -3.18 -3.53
CA LEU A 50 4.81 -3.87 -2.70
C LEU A 50 3.50 -3.06 -2.58
N GLY A 51 2.89 -2.76 -3.72
CA GLY A 51 1.60 -2.10 -3.84
C GLY A 51 1.65 -0.58 -3.83
N ASP A 52 0.59 -0.02 -4.37
CA ASP A 52 0.38 1.42 -4.49
C ASP A 52 1.57 2.14 -5.14
N THR A 53 2.13 1.49 -6.18
CA THR A 53 3.19 2.05 -7.01
C THR A 53 2.67 3.25 -7.80
N LEU A 54 1.46 3.12 -8.35
CA LEU A 54 0.77 4.17 -9.12
C LEU A 54 -0.47 4.66 -8.38
N GLU A 55 -0.73 5.96 -8.47
CA GLU A 55 -2.00 6.53 -8.04
C GLU A 55 -3.00 6.55 -9.21
N LEU A 56 -3.85 5.53 -9.28
CA LEU A 56 -4.84 5.39 -10.36
C LEU A 56 -6.27 5.84 -9.96
N ARG A 57 -6.44 6.37 -8.74
CA ARG A 57 -7.74 6.83 -8.22
C ARG A 57 -7.91 8.35 -8.29
N HIS A 58 -6.83 9.11 -8.59
CA HIS A 58 -6.87 10.57 -8.62
C HIS A 58 -6.99 11.17 -10.03
N GLY A 59 -6.99 10.35 -11.07
CA GLY A 59 -7.10 10.80 -12.45
C GLY A 59 -6.90 9.67 -13.46
N PRO A 60 -6.85 10.00 -14.75
CA PRO A 60 -6.64 9.04 -15.82
C PRO A 60 -5.30 8.27 -15.65
N ALA A 61 -5.33 6.96 -15.84
CA ALA A 61 -4.15 6.11 -15.70
C ALA A 61 -2.99 6.54 -16.60
N ARG A 62 -3.28 7.09 -17.80
CA ARG A 62 -2.26 7.62 -18.72
C ARG A 62 -1.40 8.70 -18.06
N ASP A 63 -1.98 9.54 -17.20
CA ASP A 63 -1.29 10.67 -16.58
C ASP A 63 -0.35 10.17 -15.46
N ALA A 64 -0.79 9.20 -14.64
CA ALA A 64 0.06 8.52 -13.66
C ALA A 64 1.20 7.77 -14.34
N ILE A 65 0.94 7.07 -15.46
CA ILE A 65 1.95 6.36 -16.24
C ILE A 65 2.98 7.32 -16.84
N ALA A 66 2.53 8.46 -17.39
CA ALA A 66 3.46 9.45 -17.93
C ALA A 66 4.40 10.02 -16.87
N ARG A 67 3.91 10.23 -15.62
CA ARG A 67 4.74 10.65 -14.49
C ARG A 67 5.66 9.53 -14.00
N ALA A 68 5.25 8.28 -14.09
CA ALA A 68 6.03 7.13 -13.69
C ALA A 68 7.21 6.84 -14.65
N GLU A 69 7.10 7.20 -15.93
CA GLU A 69 8.13 6.88 -16.93
C GLU A 69 9.55 7.29 -16.50
N PRO A 70 9.85 8.57 -16.21
CA PRO A 70 11.20 8.98 -15.84
C PRO A 70 11.68 8.31 -14.54
N ILE A 71 10.78 8.08 -13.58
CA ILE A 71 11.10 7.45 -12.29
C ILE A 71 11.46 5.97 -12.52
N MET A 72 10.63 5.22 -13.27
CA MET A 72 10.86 3.82 -13.54
C MET A 72 12.11 3.59 -14.40
N ARG A 73 12.39 4.48 -15.36
CA ARG A 73 13.65 4.43 -16.14
C ARG A 73 14.87 4.62 -15.24
N ALA A 74 14.81 5.55 -14.29
CA ALA A 74 15.89 5.77 -13.34
C ALA A 74 16.07 4.56 -12.40
N ILE A 75 14.99 3.95 -11.93
CA ILE A 75 15.02 2.72 -11.13
C ILE A 75 15.63 1.58 -11.95
N GLY A 76 15.15 1.33 -13.18
CA GLY A 76 15.67 0.28 -14.04
C GLY A 76 17.16 0.44 -14.37
N GLY A 77 17.60 1.68 -14.60
CA GLY A 77 19.01 2.00 -14.86
C GLY A 77 19.92 1.91 -13.63
N ALA A 78 19.36 1.95 -12.42
CA ALA A 78 20.12 1.85 -11.16
C ALA A 78 20.26 0.40 -10.68
N LEU A 79 19.43 -0.52 -11.15
CA LEU A 79 19.51 -1.94 -10.80
C LEU A 79 20.69 -2.64 -11.48
N ALA A 80 21.26 -3.60 -10.79
CA ALA A 80 22.37 -4.39 -11.34
C ALA A 80 21.91 -5.23 -12.56
N PRO A 81 22.82 -5.53 -13.51
CA PRO A 81 22.53 -6.48 -14.58
C PRO A 81 22.08 -7.84 -14.02
N GLY A 82 20.98 -8.36 -14.54
CA GLY A 82 20.39 -9.62 -14.06
C GLY A 82 19.44 -9.50 -12.88
N ALA A 83 19.29 -8.30 -12.30
CA ALA A 83 18.28 -8.04 -11.28
C ALA A 83 16.85 -8.26 -11.81
N GLU A 84 15.92 -8.49 -10.89
CA GLU A 84 14.48 -8.60 -11.22
C GLU A 84 13.64 -7.60 -10.44
N VAL A 85 12.50 -7.23 -11.01
CA VAL A 85 11.47 -6.42 -10.34
C VAL A 85 10.20 -7.23 -10.22
N LEU A 86 9.67 -7.30 -9.01
CA LEU A 86 8.38 -7.92 -8.70
C LEU A 86 7.40 -6.82 -8.30
N ILE A 87 6.26 -6.75 -8.99
CA ILE A 87 5.20 -5.81 -8.68
C ILE A 87 4.06 -6.60 -8.01
N VAL A 88 3.76 -6.25 -6.75
CA VAL A 88 2.59 -6.74 -6.04
C VAL A 88 1.58 -5.60 -6.00
N PRO A 89 0.48 -5.62 -6.76
CA PRO A 89 -0.47 -4.53 -6.77
C PRO A 89 -1.14 -4.28 -5.41
N GLY A 90 -1.38 -3.01 -5.10
CA GLY A 90 -2.17 -2.57 -3.97
C GLY A 90 -3.60 -2.19 -4.37
N ASN A 91 -4.29 -1.49 -3.48
CA ASN A 91 -5.66 -1.05 -3.73
C ASN A 91 -5.76 0.18 -4.66
N HIS A 92 -4.74 1.04 -4.73
CA HIS A 92 -4.72 2.18 -5.65
C HIS A 92 -4.32 1.79 -7.07
N ASP A 93 -3.58 0.73 -7.23
CA ASP A 93 -3.11 0.25 -8.52
C ASP A 93 -3.49 -1.21 -8.82
N HIS A 94 -4.57 -1.71 -8.23
CA HIS A 94 -5.14 -3.04 -8.46
C HIS A 94 -5.31 -3.36 -9.96
N ALA A 95 -5.56 -2.33 -10.78
CA ALA A 95 -5.64 -2.44 -12.23
C ALA A 95 -4.38 -3.04 -12.89
N ILE A 96 -3.24 -3.04 -12.21
CA ILE A 96 -2.01 -3.72 -12.68
C ILE A 96 -2.25 -5.23 -12.84
N ALA A 97 -3.04 -5.85 -11.94
CA ALA A 97 -3.41 -7.27 -12.01
C ALA A 97 -4.77 -7.54 -12.67
N ALA A 98 -5.68 -6.55 -12.69
CA ALA A 98 -7.09 -6.75 -13.03
C ALA A 98 -7.30 -7.49 -14.37
N GLY A 99 -6.56 -7.14 -15.42
CA GLY A 99 -6.71 -7.80 -16.72
C GLY A 99 -6.32 -9.27 -16.71
N TRP A 100 -5.40 -9.68 -15.85
CA TRP A 100 -5.05 -11.07 -15.67
C TRP A 100 -6.08 -11.79 -14.79
N LEU A 101 -6.53 -11.17 -13.69
CA LEU A 101 -7.59 -11.71 -12.82
C LEU A 101 -8.89 -11.93 -13.60
N ASP A 102 -9.30 -10.99 -14.45
CA ASP A 102 -10.46 -11.13 -15.32
C ASP A 102 -10.35 -12.33 -16.27
N ARG A 103 -9.19 -12.52 -16.90
CA ARG A 103 -8.96 -13.68 -17.78
C ARG A 103 -8.93 -14.98 -17.00
N ARG A 104 -8.42 -14.97 -15.77
CA ARG A 104 -8.43 -16.11 -14.87
C ARG A 104 -9.87 -16.51 -14.52
N GLY A 105 -10.71 -15.55 -14.11
CA GLY A 105 -12.10 -15.77 -13.74
C GLY A 105 -13.01 -16.25 -14.88
N ARG A 106 -12.60 -16.04 -16.15
CA ARG A 106 -13.35 -16.51 -17.32
C ARG A 106 -13.01 -17.93 -17.77
N ARG A 107 -12.12 -18.62 -17.07
CA ARG A 107 -11.83 -20.04 -17.36
C ARG A 107 -13.04 -20.90 -16.96
N GLU A 108 -13.23 -22.02 -17.65
CA GLU A 108 -14.36 -22.93 -17.42
C GLU A 108 -14.45 -23.47 -15.98
N ALA A 109 -13.29 -23.66 -15.34
CA ALA A 109 -13.16 -23.99 -13.92
C ALA A 109 -11.93 -23.29 -13.34
N PRO A 110 -12.04 -22.01 -12.95
CA PRO A 110 -10.92 -21.34 -12.31
C PRO A 110 -10.67 -21.99 -10.95
N GLY A 111 -9.45 -22.50 -10.73
CA GLY A 111 -9.06 -22.91 -9.38
C GLY A 111 -9.08 -21.70 -8.42
N PRO A 112 -9.11 -21.90 -7.09
CA PRO A 112 -9.06 -20.79 -6.13
C PRO A 112 -7.76 -19.98 -6.31
N LEU A 113 -7.83 -18.66 -6.07
CA LEU A 113 -6.66 -17.80 -6.09
C LEU A 113 -5.74 -18.21 -4.94
N ALA A 114 -4.52 -18.57 -5.27
CA ALA A 114 -3.52 -18.93 -4.27
C ALA A 114 -3.01 -17.66 -3.55
N LEU A 115 -2.29 -17.84 -2.42
CA LEU A 115 -1.64 -16.74 -1.71
C LEU A 115 -0.54 -16.07 -2.54
N GLU A 116 -0.04 -16.76 -3.54
CA GLU A 116 0.91 -16.24 -4.52
C GLU A 116 0.63 -16.86 -5.88
N GLU A 117 0.31 -16.02 -6.85
CA GLU A 117 0.36 -16.38 -8.26
C GLU A 117 1.19 -15.35 -9.00
N ARG A 118 2.10 -15.79 -9.88
CA ARG A 118 2.99 -14.92 -10.66
C ARG A 118 2.68 -14.98 -12.14
N VAL A 119 2.81 -13.83 -12.79
CA VAL A 119 2.65 -13.72 -14.23
C VAL A 119 3.64 -12.68 -14.78
N PRO A 120 4.26 -12.93 -15.95
CA PRO A 120 5.07 -11.91 -16.61
C PRO A 120 4.26 -10.62 -16.79
N ALA A 121 4.85 -9.46 -16.49
CA ALA A 121 4.15 -8.17 -16.52
C ALA A 121 3.44 -7.90 -17.85
N VAL A 122 4.05 -8.34 -18.98
CA VAL A 122 3.46 -8.22 -20.32
C VAL A 122 2.16 -8.99 -20.49
N LYS A 123 1.90 -9.99 -19.63
CA LYS A 123 0.68 -10.80 -19.62
C LYS A 123 -0.31 -10.39 -18.53
N ALA A 124 0.08 -9.53 -17.59
CA ALA A 124 -0.81 -9.10 -16.50
C ALA A 124 -1.84 -8.08 -17.00
N SER A 125 -1.39 -6.92 -17.44
CA SER A 125 -2.23 -5.85 -18.00
C SER A 125 -1.41 -4.95 -18.91
N TRP A 126 -2.10 -4.03 -19.60
CA TRP A 126 -1.43 -3.01 -20.41
C TRP A 126 -0.59 -2.04 -19.55
N ILE A 127 -1.04 -1.75 -18.31
CA ILE A 127 -0.31 -0.92 -17.34
C ILE A 127 0.99 -1.62 -16.94
N ALA A 128 0.92 -2.89 -16.52
CA ALA A 128 2.09 -3.68 -16.17
C ALA A 128 3.09 -3.79 -17.34
N LYS A 129 2.57 -3.97 -18.57
CA LYS A 129 3.40 -3.97 -19.80
C LYS A 129 4.13 -2.65 -19.99
N ARG A 130 3.48 -1.51 -19.74
CA ARG A 130 4.11 -0.18 -19.83
C ARG A 130 5.21 -0.01 -18.78
N LEU A 131 4.93 -0.36 -17.52
CA LEU A 131 5.93 -0.31 -16.45
C LEU A 131 7.15 -1.18 -16.77
N ALA A 132 6.93 -2.41 -17.25
CA ALA A 132 8.02 -3.29 -17.68
C ALA A 132 8.85 -2.69 -18.82
N GLY A 133 8.22 -1.99 -19.76
CA GLY A 133 8.93 -1.27 -20.81
C GLY A 133 9.81 -0.13 -20.30
N PHE A 134 9.39 0.57 -19.26
CA PHE A 134 10.19 1.62 -18.62
C PHE A 134 11.36 1.07 -17.80
N LEU A 135 11.18 -0.10 -17.18
CA LEU A 135 12.19 -0.79 -16.37
C LEU A 135 13.19 -1.60 -17.21
N ALA A 136 12.97 -1.71 -18.55
CA ALA A 136 13.86 -2.48 -19.40
C ALA A 136 15.33 -2.03 -19.26
N PRO A 137 16.30 -2.97 -19.28
CA PRO A 137 16.19 -4.39 -19.65
C PRO A 137 15.84 -5.35 -18.49
N VAL A 138 15.45 -4.86 -17.32
CA VAL A 138 15.17 -5.68 -16.14
C VAL A 138 13.94 -6.57 -16.35
N ARG A 139 14.01 -7.83 -15.86
CA ARG A 139 12.85 -8.73 -15.88
C ARG A 139 11.80 -8.26 -14.89
N VAL A 140 10.55 -8.15 -15.34
CA VAL A 140 9.43 -7.70 -14.50
C VAL A 140 8.31 -8.72 -14.48
N GLU A 141 7.92 -9.12 -13.27
CA GLU A 141 6.75 -9.97 -13.02
C GLU A 141 5.75 -9.26 -12.12
N VAL A 142 4.50 -9.67 -12.21
CA VAL A 142 3.42 -9.29 -11.28
C VAL A 142 3.10 -10.50 -10.43
N ALA A 143 3.09 -10.32 -9.11
CA ALA A 143 2.65 -11.33 -8.14
C ALA A 143 1.39 -10.84 -7.42
N TYR A 144 0.43 -11.71 -7.13
CA TYR A 144 -0.82 -11.35 -6.46
C TYR A 144 -1.42 -12.52 -5.71
N PRO A 145 -2.05 -12.31 -4.54
CA PRO A 145 -2.16 -11.06 -3.76
C PRO A 145 -0.93 -10.74 -2.91
N GLY A 146 0.04 -11.59 -2.92
CA GLY A 146 1.30 -11.43 -2.20
C GLY A 146 2.37 -12.34 -2.78
N ILE A 147 3.48 -12.49 -2.05
CA ILE A 147 4.65 -13.21 -2.51
C ILE A 147 5.43 -13.79 -1.33
N TRP A 148 5.87 -15.03 -1.46
CA TRP A 148 6.88 -15.62 -0.60
C TRP A 148 8.26 -15.20 -1.10
N LEU A 149 8.95 -14.39 -0.31
CA LEU A 149 10.32 -13.95 -0.60
C LEU A 149 11.35 -14.97 -0.12
N ARG A 150 10.96 -15.72 0.91
CA ARG A 150 11.70 -16.80 1.55
C ARG A 150 10.66 -17.68 2.29
N ASP A 151 11.00 -18.91 2.65
CA ASP A 151 10.05 -19.87 3.29
C ASP A 151 9.42 -19.32 4.59
N ASP A 152 10.15 -18.42 5.29
CA ASP A 152 9.70 -17.79 6.52
C ASP A 152 9.25 -16.32 6.34
N VAL A 153 9.30 -15.75 5.12
CA VAL A 153 8.98 -14.34 4.85
C VAL A 153 7.95 -14.21 3.76
N TYR A 154 6.75 -13.80 4.12
CA TYR A 154 5.67 -13.45 3.19
C TYR A 154 5.52 -11.94 3.08
N ALA A 155 5.28 -11.42 1.88
CA ALA A 155 5.03 -10.01 1.63
C ALA A 155 3.73 -9.81 0.86
N THR A 156 2.92 -8.84 1.28
CA THR A 156 1.68 -8.42 0.60
C THR A 156 1.49 -6.93 0.80
N HIS A 157 0.77 -6.26 -0.10
CA HIS A 157 0.47 -4.84 0.16
C HIS A 157 -0.30 -4.64 1.47
N GLY A 158 -1.23 -5.54 1.79
CA GLY A 158 -1.96 -5.52 3.05
C GLY A 158 -3.37 -4.97 2.96
N HIS A 159 -3.83 -4.51 1.80
CA HIS A 159 -5.15 -3.89 1.61
C HIS A 159 -6.36 -4.78 1.98
N TYR A 160 -6.20 -6.10 2.10
CA TYR A 160 -7.23 -6.98 2.62
C TYR A 160 -7.60 -6.68 4.09
N LEU A 161 -6.70 -6.01 4.84
CA LEU A 161 -7.00 -5.57 6.20
C LEU A 161 -8.20 -4.61 6.28
N ASP A 162 -8.52 -3.89 5.17
CA ASP A 162 -9.61 -2.92 5.13
C ASP A 162 -10.97 -3.54 5.49
N VAL A 163 -11.17 -4.82 5.20
CA VAL A 163 -12.41 -5.53 5.56
C VAL A 163 -12.55 -5.68 7.08
N HIS A 164 -11.43 -5.77 7.79
CA HIS A 164 -11.37 -5.96 9.24
C HIS A 164 -11.14 -4.68 10.02
N PHE A 165 -10.87 -3.56 9.32
CA PHE A 165 -10.50 -2.30 9.94
C PHE A 165 -11.67 -1.72 10.75
N PRO A 166 -11.55 -1.50 12.08
CA PRO A 166 -12.69 -1.08 12.91
C PRO A 166 -13.02 0.41 12.77
N ILE A 167 -12.21 1.18 12.04
CA ILE A 167 -12.37 2.63 11.88
C ILE A 167 -13.17 2.91 10.61
N PRO A 168 -14.17 3.83 10.67
CA PRO A 168 -15.07 4.09 9.55
C PRO A 168 -14.42 4.93 8.45
N MET A 169 -13.47 4.32 7.74
CA MET A 169 -12.90 4.86 6.53
C MET A 169 -13.85 4.60 5.35
N PRO A 170 -13.83 5.42 4.29
CA PRO A 170 -14.69 5.21 3.12
C PRO A 170 -14.57 3.78 2.55
N GLU A 171 -13.37 3.27 2.42
CA GLU A 171 -13.09 1.92 1.96
C GLU A 171 -13.72 0.87 2.87
N ARG A 172 -13.62 1.04 4.19
CA ARG A 172 -14.22 0.13 5.17
C ARG A 172 -15.75 0.12 5.11
N LEU A 173 -16.36 1.28 4.95
CA LEU A 173 -17.81 1.40 4.83
C LEU A 173 -18.31 0.75 3.53
N MET A 174 -17.62 0.97 2.42
CA MET A 174 -17.91 0.30 1.14
C MET A 174 -17.70 -1.21 1.23
N ALA A 175 -16.61 -1.67 1.86
CA ALA A 175 -16.36 -3.09 2.07
C ALA A 175 -17.45 -3.75 2.93
N GLY A 176 -17.92 -3.07 3.99
CA GLY A 176 -19.03 -3.53 4.82
C GLY A 176 -20.36 -3.62 4.04
N ALA A 177 -20.62 -2.65 3.17
CA ALA A 177 -21.80 -2.69 2.31
C ALA A 177 -21.72 -3.84 1.29
N MET A 178 -20.56 -4.05 0.67
CA MET A 178 -20.34 -5.17 -0.26
C MET A 178 -20.46 -6.52 0.45
N ALA A 179 -19.89 -6.67 1.65
CA ALA A 179 -20.00 -7.91 2.43
C ALA A 179 -21.45 -8.30 2.75
N ARG A 180 -22.36 -7.33 2.85
CA ARG A 180 -23.80 -7.62 2.99
C ARG A 180 -24.44 -8.16 1.71
N MET A 181 -23.88 -7.82 0.55
CA MET A 181 -24.41 -8.26 -0.75
C MET A 181 -23.85 -9.61 -1.17
N VAL A 182 -22.57 -9.85 -0.93
CA VAL A 182 -21.86 -11.05 -1.41
C VAL A 182 -21.58 -12.06 -0.30
N GLY A 183 -21.77 -11.71 0.96
CA GLY A 183 -21.45 -12.51 2.14
C GLY A 183 -20.27 -11.96 2.93
N ALA A 184 -20.23 -12.24 4.23
CA ALA A 184 -19.10 -11.88 5.08
C ALA A 184 -17.90 -12.78 4.78
N ILE A 185 -16.69 -12.27 5.04
CA ILE A 185 -15.47 -13.07 4.93
C ILE A 185 -15.57 -14.30 5.83
N PRO A 186 -15.44 -15.53 5.29
CA PRO A 186 -15.50 -16.75 6.08
C PRO A 186 -14.29 -16.94 6.99
N ASP A 187 -14.33 -17.97 7.81
CA ASP A 187 -13.22 -18.38 8.65
C ASP A 187 -13.09 -19.92 8.58
N PRO A 188 -12.11 -20.46 7.87
CA PRO A 188 -11.03 -19.78 7.13
C PRO A 188 -11.51 -19.09 5.85
N ALA A 189 -10.71 -18.12 5.39
CA ALA A 189 -10.91 -17.39 4.15
C ALA A 189 -9.87 -17.74 3.08
N THR A 190 -10.23 -17.47 1.84
CA THR A 190 -9.34 -17.51 0.67
C THR A 190 -9.13 -16.11 0.12
N PRO A 191 -8.11 -15.86 -0.71
CA PRO A 191 -8.00 -14.58 -1.41
C PRO A 191 -9.23 -14.23 -2.26
N ASP A 192 -9.91 -15.22 -2.86
CA ASP A 192 -11.13 -14.97 -3.65
C ASP A 192 -12.26 -14.36 -2.79
N ASP A 193 -12.36 -14.72 -1.50
CA ASP A 193 -13.36 -14.15 -0.60
C ASP A 193 -13.11 -12.65 -0.36
N TYR A 194 -11.85 -12.23 -0.26
CA TYR A 194 -11.48 -10.82 -0.16
C TYR A 194 -11.71 -10.09 -1.47
N GLU A 195 -11.34 -10.70 -2.60
CA GLU A 195 -11.53 -10.10 -3.93
C GLU A 195 -13.02 -9.90 -4.25
N ALA A 196 -13.89 -10.82 -3.86
CA ALA A 196 -15.34 -10.68 -4.06
C ALA A 196 -15.90 -9.41 -3.41
N ILE A 197 -15.32 -8.95 -2.29
CA ILE A 197 -15.71 -7.72 -1.59
C ILE A 197 -14.98 -6.50 -2.14
N LEU A 198 -13.67 -6.59 -2.35
CA LEU A 198 -12.79 -5.43 -2.55
C LEU A 198 -12.60 -5.07 -4.03
N ALA A 199 -12.47 -6.05 -4.92
CA ALA A 199 -12.22 -5.78 -6.33
C ALA A 199 -13.29 -4.90 -7.00
N PRO A 200 -14.61 -5.06 -6.74
CA PRO A 200 -15.62 -4.16 -7.27
C PRO A 200 -15.46 -2.69 -6.81
N ILE A 201 -15.01 -2.48 -5.55
CA ILE A 201 -14.77 -1.15 -5.00
C ILE A 201 -13.59 -0.48 -5.72
N TYR A 202 -12.52 -1.23 -5.95
CA TYR A 202 -11.34 -0.74 -6.65
C TYR A 202 -11.65 -0.43 -8.13
N ALA A 203 -12.40 -1.30 -8.80
CA ALA A 203 -12.85 -1.09 -10.16
C ALA A 203 -13.73 0.16 -10.30
N LEU A 204 -14.68 0.38 -9.37
CA LEU A 204 -15.54 1.56 -9.35
C LEU A 204 -14.73 2.85 -9.13
N SER A 205 -13.80 2.83 -8.16
CA SER A 205 -12.94 3.98 -7.85
C SER A 205 -12.09 4.35 -9.07
N GLN A 206 -11.47 3.36 -9.71
CA GLN A 206 -10.69 3.56 -10.91
C GLN A 206 -11.55 4.06 -12.09
N ALA A 207 -12.71 3.44 -12.35
CA ALA A 207 -13.61 3.86 -13.42
C ALA A 207 -14.07 5.32 -13.24
N SER A 208 -14.30 5.74 -12.01
CA SER A 208 -14.62 7.13 -11.66
C SER A 208 -13.47 8.07 -11.97
N ALA A 209 -12.23 7.67 -11.63
CA ALA A 209 -11.03 8.46 -11.92
C ALA A 209 -10.76 8.60 -13.42
N GLN A 210 -11.00 7.54 -14.23
CA GLN A 210 -10.85 7.62 -15.68
C GLN A 210 -11.83 8.61 -16.35
N ARG A 211 -13.00 8.85 -15.74
CA ARG A 211 -14.03 9.79 -16.23
C ARG A 211 -13.85 11.20 -15.70
N ALA A 212 -13.15 11.38 -14.61
CA ALA A 212 -12.86 12.69 -14.07
C ALA A 212 -11.85 13.39 -14.98
N GLY A 213 -12.33 14.28 -15.83
CA GLY A 213 -11.46 15.22 -16.55
C GLY A 213 -10.75 16.14 -15.56
N ASP A 214 -9.71 16.84 -16.03
CA ASP A 214 -8.90 17.76 -15.22
C ASP A 214 -9.78 18.66 -14.33
N GLY A 215 -9.63 18.50 -13.00
CA GLY A 215 -10.23 19.37 -11.98
C GLY A 215 -11.48 18.86 -11.27
N ARG A 216 -12.04 17.69 -11.60
CA ARG A 216 -13.11 17.07 -10.80
C ARG A 216 -12.56 15.96 -9.92
N ALA A 217 -12.76 16.07 -8.60
CA ALA A 217 -12.46 14.98 -7.67
C ALA A 217 -13.30 13.75 -8.02
N ALA A 218 -12.65 12.63 -8.33
CA ALA A 218 -13.30 11.35 -8.51
C ALA A 218 -14.05 10.94 -7.23
N VAL A 219 -15.14 10.19 -7.36
CA VAL A 219 -15.83 9.57 -6.22
C VAL A 219 -14.82 8.62 -5.55
N GLY A 220 -14.48 8.87 -4.27
CA GLY A 220 -13.39 8.19 -3.56
C GLY A 220 -12.03 8.90 -3.61
N GLY A 221 -11.87 9.95 -4.43
CA GLY A 221 -10.62 10.71 -4.58
C GLY A 221 -10.31 11.71 -3.44
N ARG A 222 -11.19 11.83 -2.44
CA ARG A 222 -10.80 12.42 -1.15
C ARG A 222 -10.14 11.32 -0.35
N SER A 223 -8.81 11.37 -0.29
CA SER A 223 -8.03 10.41 0.48
C SER A 223 -8.57 10.31 1.92
N ALA A 224 -8.40 9.15 2.55
CA ALA A 224 -8.63 8.95 3.98
C ALA A 224 -8.03 10.11 4.81
N VAL A 225 -6.90 10.65 4.37
CA VAL A 225 -6.23 11.85 4.88
C VAL A 225 -7.09 13.11 4.79
N GLY A 226 -7.77 13.32 3.66
CA GLY A 226 -8.68 14.48 3.49
C GLY A 226 -9.85 14.41 4.47
N THR A 227 -10.45 13.25 4.61
CA THR A 227 -11.53 12.98 5.57
C THR A 227 -11.05 13.15 7.01
N TRP A 228 -9.86 12.62 7.32
CA TRP A 228 -9.23 12.77 8.63
C TRP A 228 -8.89 14.23 8.96
N ARG A 229 -8.38 15.01 7.98
CA ARG A 229 -8.14 16.46 8.15
C ARG A 229 -9.43 17.23 8.43
N GLU A 230 -10.53 16.90 7.77
CA GLU A 230 -11.82 17.55 8.00
C GLU A 230 -12.39 17.21 9.39
N LEU A 231 -12.16 15.98 9.86
CA LEU A 231 -12.60 15.52 11.18
C LEU A 231 -11.73 16.06 12.35
N ASN A 232 -10.41 16.20 12.13
CA ASN A 232 -9.45 16.54 13.19
C ASN A 232 -8.76 17.91 13.01
N GLY A 233 -9.10 18.68 11.97
CA GLY A 233 -8.47 19.98 11.68
C GLY A 233 -8.91 21.09 12.64
N SER A 234 -7.96 21.67 13.38
CA SER A 234 -8.17 22.81 14.29
C SER A 234 -8.23 24.13 13.53
N ALA A 235 -9.41 24.60 13.17
CA ALA A 235 -9.62 25.96 12.71
C ALA A 235 -10.59 26.71 13.62
N ARG A 236 -10.15 27.84 14.12
CA ARG A 236 -10.79 28.74 15.11
C ARG A 236 -12.17 29.31 14.72
N GLY A 237 -12.88 28.83 13.82
CA GLY A 237 -14.27 29.23 13.45
C GLY A 237 -15.22 28.05 13.28
N LYS A 238 -14.75 26.81 13.52
CA LYS A 238 -15.47 25.58 13.18
C LYS A 238 -16.01 24.78 14.37
N ARG A 239 -15.94 25.30 15.62
CA ARG A 239 -16.37 24.56 16.81
C ARG A 239 -17.85 24.12 16.74
N ALA A 240 -18.75 24.96 16.31
CA ALA A 240 -20.17 24.62 16.19
C ALA A 240 -20.41 23.59 15.04
N ARG A 241 -19.74 23.75 13.89
CA ARG A 241 -19.77 22.76 12.79
C ARG A 241 -19.09 21.46 13.20
N GLY A 242 -17.98 21.51 13.93
CA GLY A 242 -17.27 20.33 14.42
C GLY A 242 -18.10 19.51 15.40
N VAL A 243 -18.87 20.15 16.29
CA VAL A 243 -19.79 19.45 17.20
C VAL A 243 -20.96 18.83 16.44
N ALA A 244 -21.59 19.56 15.51
CA ALA A 244 -22.67 19.03 14.69
C ALA A 244 -22.22 17.89 13.77
N LEU A 245 -21.03 18.02 13.16
CA LEU A 245 -20.41 16.95 12.37
C LEU A 245 -20.04 15.74 13.25
N GLY A 246 -19.52 15.95 14.47
CA GLY A 246 -19.20 14.89 15.41
C GLY A 246 -20.42 14.11 15.88
N VAL A 247 -21.53 14.79 16.17
CA VAL A 247 -22.82 14.15 16.53
C VAL A 247 -23.41 13.42 15.34
N GLY A 248 -23.44 14.06 14.16
CA GLY A 248 -23.91 13.43 12.92
C GLY A 248 -23.06 12.22 12.52
N PHE A 249 -21.74 12.30 12.68
CA PHE A 249 -20.83 11.19 12.45
C PHE A 249 -21.09 10.02 13.39
N ARG A 250 -21.25 10.28 14.70
CA ARG A 250 -21.59 9.22 15.67
C ARG A 250 -22.93 8.57 15.36
N ALA A 251 -23.94 9.35 14.99
CA ALA A 251 -25.23 8.82 14.58
C ALA A 251 -25.12 7.97 13.30
N ALA A 252 -24.36 8.42 12.31
CA ALA A 252 -24.09 7.66 11.08
C ALA A 252 -23.36 6.35 11.36
N VAL A 253 -22.35 6.35 12.25
CA VAL A 253 -21.64 5.13 12.67
C VAL A 253 -22.57 4.17 13.42
N LEU A 254 -23.42 4.67 14.31
CA LEU A 254 -24.43 3.84 15.01
C LEU A 254 -25.44 3.26 14.03
N ALA A 255 -25.89 4.02 13.03
CA ALA A 255 -26.76 3.53 11.98
C ALA A 255 -26.07 2.47 11.11
N ALA A 256 -24.81 2.67 10.74
CA ALA A 256 -24.01 1.70 9.99
C ALA A 256 -23.83 0.39 10.78
N ASN A 257 -23.55 0.47 12.09
CA ASN A 257 -23.43 -0.71 12.95
C ASN A 257 -24.78 -1.45 13.07
N ARG A 258 -25.89 -0.72 13.27
CA ARG A 258 -27.23 -1.32 13.28
C ARG A 258 -27.61 -1.93 11.93
N ALA A 259 -27.16 -1.33 10.84
CA ALA A 259 -27.33 -1.87 9.50
C ALA A 259 -26.41 -3.05 9.21
N GLY A 260 -25.54 -3.49 10.15
CA GLY A 260 -24.62 -4.62 9.98
C GLY A 260 -23.44 -4.34 9.06
N ILE A 261 -23.11 -3.05 8.82
CA ILE A 261 -21.91 -2.61 8.09
C ILE A 261 -20.68 -2.62 9.00
N GLY A 262 -20.90 -2.65 10.33
CA GLY A 262 -19.89 -2.66 11.38
C GLY A 262 -19.40 -4.05 11.79
N PRO A 263 -18.66 -4.13 12.92
CA PRO A 263 -18.50 -3.04 13.90
C PRO A 263 -17.48 -1.98 13.48
N VAL A 264 -17.83 -0.70 13.66
CA VAL A 264 -16.93 0.43 13.47
C VAL A 264 -16.95 1.35 14.69
N GLN A 265 -15.78 1.92 15.03
CA GLN A 265 -15.59 2.75 16.22
C GLN A 265 -15.84 4.23 15.92
N THR A 266 -16.24 4.99 16.95
CA THR A 266 -16.55 6.42 16.82
C THR A 266 -15.42 7.36 17.22
N GLN A 267 -14.39 6.86 17.90
CA GLN A 267 -13.22 7.63 18.33
C GLN A 267 -11.99 7.17 17.55
N VAL A 268 -11.22 8.11 17.01
CA VAL A 268 -10.09 7.82 16.13
C VAL A 268 -8.94 8.75 16.46
N GLY A 269 -7.95 8.24 17.20
CA GLY A 269 -6.63 8.85 17.38
C GLY A 269 -5.60 8.26 16.41
N VAL A 270 -4.41 8.84 16.32
CA VAL A 270 -3.30 8.30 15.50
C VAL A 270 -2.81 6.97 16.05
N GLU A 271 -2.79 6.80 17.37
CA GLU A 271 -2.44 5.54 18.04
C GLU A 271 -3.49 4.46 17.78
N ASP A 272 -4.78 4.84 17.77
CA ASP A 272 -5.87 3.93 17.46
C ASP A 272 -5.77 3.41 16.03
N LEU A 273 -5.35 4.27 15.06
CA LEU A 273 -5.08 3.87 13.67
C LEU A 273 -3.99 2.80 13.58
N ARG A 274 -2.90 2.96 14.33
CA ARG A 274 -1.80 2.00 14.37
C ARG A 274 -2.28 0.66 14.93
N THR A 275 -2.86 0.69 16.11
CA THR A 275 -3.33 -0.52 16.80
C THR A 275 -4.38 -1.25 15.97
N ALA A 276 -5.35 -0.52 15.42
CA ALA A 276 -6.37 -1.07 14.54
C ALA A 276 -5.76 -1.72 13.28
N GLY A 277 -4.76 -1.08 12.66
CA GLY A 277 -4.06 -1.64 11.50
C GLY A 277 -3.33 -2.94 11.82
N LEU A 278 -2.59 -2.99 12.94
CA LEU A 278 -1.87 -4.18 13.37
C LEU A 278 -2.83 -5.34 13.75
N GLN A 279 -3.96 -5.03 14.39
CA GLN A 279 -5.00 -6.03 14.67
C GLN A 279 -5.65 -6.56 13.40
N SER A 280 -5.97 -5.68 12.46
CA SER A 280 -6.63 -6.04 11.20
C SER A 280 -5.73 -6.87 10.30
N ILE A 281 -4.42 -6.55 10.20
CA ILE A 281 -3.48 -7.39 9.46
C ILE A 281 -3.30 -8.76 10.14
N GLY A 282 -3.29 -8.81 11.48
CA GLY A 282 -3.26 -10.05 12.23
C GLY A 282 -4.49 -10.93 11.98
N GLU A 283 -5.68 -10.34 11.89
CA GLU A 283 -6.92 -11.05 11.56
C GLU A 283 -6.92 -11.57 10.12
N MET A 284 -6.43 -10.78 9.16
CA MET A 284 -6.24 -11.21 7.78
C MET A 284 -5.32 -12.43 7.70
N VAL A 285 -4.15 -12.36 8.35
CA VAL A 285 -3.16 -13.45 8.40
C VAL A 285 -3.77 -14.72 8.97
N ARG A 286 -4.52 -14.59 10.07
CA ARG A 286 -5.21 -15.70 10.73
C ARG A 286 -6.24 -16.36 9.82
N ARG A 287 -7.10 -15.57 9.17
CA ARG A 287 -8.16 -16.10 8.27
C ARG A 287 -7.61 -16.74 7.02
N LEU A 288 -6.59 -16.16 6.41
CA LEU A 288 -5.90 -16.73 5.25
C LEU A 288 -5.00 -17.91 5.60
N ARG A 289 -4.86 -18.25 6.91
CA ARG A 289 -3.98 -19.31 7.41
C ARG A 289 -2.54 -19.17 6.94
N ILE A 290 -2.06 -17.92 6.84
CA ILE A 290 -0.67 -17.65 6.55
C ILE A 290 0.10 -17.72 7.88
N ALA A 291 1.18 -18.51 7.93
CA ALA A 291 1.98 -18.68 9.15
C ALA A 291 3.48 -18.45 8.89
N PRO A 292 3.88 -17.28 8.37
CA PRO A 292 5.29 -16.95 8.18
C PRO A 292 5.93 -16.56 9.52
N GLY A 293 7.26 -16.68 9.61
CA GLY A 293 8.01 -16.06 10.70
C GLY A 293 7.93 -14.53 10.65
N HIS A 294 7.92 -13.97 9.43
CA HIS A 294 7.87 -12.54 9.16
C HIS A 294 6.84 -12.21 8.08
N LEU A 295 6.02 -11.18 8.32
CA LEU A 295 5.12 -10.59 7.34
C LEU A 295 5.57 -9.17 7.02
N ILE A 296 5.80 -8.88 5.75
CA ILE A 296 6.10 -7.53 5.25
C ILE A 296 4.85 -6.97 4.58
N PHE A 297 4.48 -5.73 4.92
CA PHE A 297 3.31 -5.07 4.34
C PHE A 297 3.51 -3.54 4.22
N GLY A 298 2.61 -2.87 3.51
CA GLY A 298 2.53 -1.42 3.34
C GLY A 298 1.18 -0.86 3.77
N HIS A 299 0.49 -0.15 2.87
CA HIS A 299 -0.91 0.30 2.93
C HIS A 299 -1.23 1.32 4.03
N THR A 300 -0.74 1.13 5.25
CA THR A 300 -1.04 2.06 6.36
C THR A 300 -0.11 3.29 6.37
N HIS A 301 0.83 3.37 5.45
CA HIS A 301 1.83 4.44 5.29
C HIS A 301 2.73 4.67 6.52
N ARG A 302 2.61 3.86 7.56
CA ARG A 302 3.39 3.98 8.80
C ARG A 302 4.56 3.01 8.78
N THR A 303 5.76 3.53 8.70
CA THR A 303 6.98 2.74 8.85
C THR A 303 7.01 2.02 10.20
N GLY A 304 7.38 0.75 10.23
CA GLY A 304 7.49 -0.04 11.47
C GLY A 304 7.97 -1.49 11.26
N CYS A 305 8.41 -2.17 12.28
CA CYS A 305 8.53 -1.78 13.69
C CYS A 305 9.75 -0.86 13.88
N LEU A 306 9.55 0.29 14.50
CA LEU A 306 10.63 1.22 14.85
C LEU A 306 11.18 0.88 16.24
N ALA A 307 12.39 1.34 16.56
CA ALA A 307 13.02 1.07 17.86
C ALA A 307 12.21 1.57 19.08
N GLN A 308 11.42 2.63 18.89
CA GLN A 308 10.53 3.18 19.92
C GLN A 308 9.16 2.49 20.02
N ASP A 309 8.83 1.60 19.09
CA ASP A 309 7.56 0.88 19.10
C ASP A 309 7.61 -0.27 20.15
N ALA A 310 6.47 -0.57 20.74
CA ALA A 310 6.34 -1.76 21.60
C ALA A 310 6.39 -3.02 20.72
N ALA A 311 7.51 -3.73 20.73
CA ALA A 311 7.75 -4.87 19.83
C ALA A 311 6.67 -5.96 19.93
N GLY A 312 6.02 -6.12 21.11
CA GLY A 312 4.92 -7.07 21.30
C GLY A 312 3.68 -6.76 20.45
N GLU A 313 3.42 -5.49 20.13
CA GLU A 313 2.29 -5.10 19.27
C GLU A 313 2.54 -5.42 17.80
N TRP A 314 3.81 -5.53 17.40
CA TRP A 314 4.24 -5.90 16.05
C TRP A 314 4.40 -7.42 15.88
N ARG A 315 3.64 -8.17 16.67
CA ARG A 315 3.58 -9.61 16.56
C ARG A 315 2.13 -10.07 16.58
N THR A 316 1.78 -10.95 15.65
CA THR A 316 0.44 -11.56 15.66
C THR A 316 0.31 -12.54 16.83
N PRO A 317 -0.92 -12.87 17.26
CA PRO A 317 -1.11 -13.95 18.27
C PRO A 317 -0.50 -15.28 17.85
N GLY A 318 -0.38 -15.55 16.55
CA GLY A 318 0.28 -16.73 15.99
C GLY A 318 1.81 -16.67 15.98
N GLY A 319 2.41 -15.57 16.45
CA GLY A 319 3.87 -15.42 16.55
C GLY A 319 4.56 -14.77 15.35
N THR A 320 3.85 -14.45 14.27
CA THR A 320 4.40 -13.77 13.09
C THR A 320 4.85 -12.35 13.43
N HIS A 321 6.09 -12.00 13.10
CA HIS A 321 6.61 -10.63 13.21
C HIS A 321 6.11 -9.77 12.05
N LEU A 322 5.59 -8.58 12.37
CA LEU A 322 5.05 -7.63 11.42
C LEU A 322 6.07 -6.55 11.05
N HIS A 323 6.21 -6.26 9.77
CA HIS A 323 7.11 -5.24 9.25
C HIS A 323 6.37 -4.37 8.24
N ASN A 324 6.33 -3.06 8.45
CA ASN A 324 5.71 -2.14 7.50
C ASN A 324 6.77 -1.28 6.80
N THR A 325 6.75 -1.29 5.48
CA THR A 325 7.68 -0.54 4.64
C THR A 325 7.54 0.98 4.77
N GLY A 326 6.38 1.48 5.25
CA GLY A 326 6.08 2.91 5.29
C GLY A 326 5.52 3.42 3.97
N ASN A 327 6.02 4.56 3.49
CA ASN A 327 5.50 5.22 2.28
C ASN A 327 6.56 6.10 1.59
N TRP A 328 6.21 6.62 0.38
CA TRP A 328 7.02 7.55 -0.42
C TRP A 328 6.21 8.80 -0.80
N ILE A 329 5.29 9.23 0.08
CA ILE A 329 4.55 10.48 -0.07
C ILE A 329 4.85 11.42 1.10
N PHE A 330 4.98 12.73 0.81
CA PHE A 330 5.19 13.75 1.83
C PHE A 330 3.86 14.44 2.14
N ASP A 331 3.21 14.02 3.23
CA ASP A 331 1.98 14.63 3.72
C ASP A 331 2.18 15.34 5.06
N THR A 332 2.10 16.66 5.04
CA THR A 332 2.28 17.52 6.22
C THR A 332 1.28 17.27 7.35
N ALA A 333 0.16 16.59 7.08
CA ALA A 333 -0.83 16.24 8.11
C ALA A 333 -0.29 15.16 9.06
N PHE A 334 0.52 14.24 8.54
CA PHE A 334 1.10 13.12 9.30
C PHE A 334 2.53 13.37 9.73
N VAL A 335 3.27 14.20 8.99
CA VAL A 335 4.64 14.59 9.36
C VAL A 335 4.54 15.67 10.43
N ARG A 336 4.71 15.31 11.70
CA ARG A 336 4.71 16.27 12.80
C ARG A 336 5.89 17.24 12.66
N ARG A 337 5.70 18.50 13.15
CA ARG A 337 6.79 19.47 13.31
C ARG A 337 7.81 18.91 14.30
N GLY A 338 8.97 18.49 13.82
CA GLY A 338 10.06 17.88 14.58
C GLY A 338 11.27 17.69 13.68
N PRO A 339 12.38 17.16 14.20
CA PRO A 339 13.53 16.81 13.38
C PRO A 339 13.13 15.90 12.22
N ALA A 340 13.70 16.14 11.05
CA ALA A 340 13.50 15.31 9.88
C ALA A 340 13.77 13.84 10.21
N GLY A 341 12.98 12.95 9.65
CA GLY A 341 13.20 11.54 9.79
C GLY A 341 12.69 10.87 11.09
N LEU A 342 12.24 11.60 12.11
CA LEU A 342 11.73 10.98 13.35
C LEU A 342 10.26 10.53 13.29
N SER A 343 9.45 11.14 12.40
CA SER A 343 8.07 10.70 12.23
C SER A 343 8.01 9.27 11.67
N PRO A 344 7.15 8.38 12.17
CA PRO A 344 6.91 7.08 11.56
C PRO A 344 6.25 7.17 10.16
N TYR A 345 5.72 8.33 9.80
CA TYR A 345 5.15 8.64 8.48
C TYR A 345 6.10 9.44 7.58
N TRP A 346 7.38 9.54 7.97
CA TRP A 346 8.37 10.16 7.11
C TRP A 346 8.61 9.28 5.88
N PRO A 347 8.62 9.85 4.66
CA PRO A 347 8.78 9.06 3.44
C PRO A 347 10.18 8.42 3.33
N GLY A 348 10.28 7.43 2.43
CA GLY A 348 11.53 6.75 2.14
C GLY A 348 11.79 5.51 2.98
N GLY A 349 10.74 4.92 3.54
CA GLY A 349 10.83 3.62 4.19
C GLY A 349 11.09 2.50 3.18
N ALA A 350 11.93 1.55 3.57
CA ALA A 350 12.23 0.34 2.80
C ALA A 350 12.58 -0.81 3.74
N ILE A 351 12.44 -2.03 3.27
CA ILE A 351 12.89 -3.22 4.00
C ILE A 351 13.91 -3.96 3.13
N ALA A 352 15.09 -4.19 3.71
CA ALA A 352 16.11 -5.05 3.11
C ALA A 352 15.97 -6.47 3.66
N LEU A 353 16.03 -7.45 2.76
CA LEU A 353 15.98 -8.87 3.07
C LEU A 353 17.13 -9.58 2.35
N ASP A 354 17.94 -10.29 3.11
CA ASP A 354 18.98 -11.18 2.64
C ASP A 354 18.50 -12.64 2.74
N ASP A 355 19.31 -13.60 2.27
CA ASP A 355 18.97 -15.04 2.34
C ASP A 355 18.80 -15.52 3.78
N ASP A 356 19.50 -14.91 4.72
CA ASP A 356 19.46 -15.23 6.15
C ASP A 356 19.19 -13.98 6.99
N GLY A 357 18.76 -14.19 8.24
CA GLY A 357 18.47 -13.13 9.21
C GLY A 357 17.09 -12.51 9.02
N PRO A 358 16.66 -11.66 9.95
CA PRO A 358 15.35 -11.00 9.90
C PRO A 358 15.33 -9.88 8.85
N PRO A 359 14.13 -9.51 8.34
CA PRO A 359 13.95 -8.29 7.55
C PRO A 359 14.47 -7.07 8.30
N ARG A 360 15.21 -6.20 7.61
CA ARG A 360 15.79 -4.98 8.18
C ARG A 360 15.13 -3.75 7.62
N LEU A 361 14.60 -2.91 8.51
CA LEU A 361 14.01 -1.63 8.16
C LEU A 361 15.10 -0.61 7.83
N GLU A 362 14.97 0.06 6.69
CA GLU A 362 15.82 1.17 6.24
C GLU A 362 14.97 2.44 6.07
N ARG A 363 15.56 3.59 6.31
CA ARG A 363 14.92 4.91 6.13
C ARG A 363 15.77 5.76 5.21
N LEU A 364 15.58 5.57 3.91
CA LEU A 364 16.47 6.11 2.86
C LEU A 364 16.44 7.65 2.77
N LEU A 365 15.37 8.28 3.27
CA LEU A 365 15.21 9.74 3.26
C LEU A 365 15.23 10.34 4.68
N GLY A 366 15.74 9.59 5.67
CA GLY A 366 15.78 10.04 7.08
C GLY A 366 16.52 11.36 7.28
N ASP A 367 17.59 11.59 6.52
CA ASP A 367 18.44 12.77 6.59
C ASP A 367 18.06 13.86 5.56
N VAL A 368 17.09 13.59 4.68
CA VAL A 368 16.65 14.58 3.68
C VAL A 368 15.74 15.61 4.36
N PRO A 369 16.05 16.90 4.27
CA PRO A 369 15.23 17.94 4.91
C PRO A 369 13.85 18.02 4.24
N ALA A 370 12.83 18.42 5.00
CA ALA A 370 11.45 18.56 4.52
C ALA A 370 11.33 19.48 3.29
N SER A 371 12.20 20.49 3.17
CA SER A 371 12.24 21.37 2.00
C SER A 371 12.60 20.65 0.71
N GLY A 372 13.43 19.61 0.78
CA GLY A 372 13.80 18.78 -0.37
C GLY A 372 12.72 17.78 -0.80
N LEU A 373 11.72 17.54 0.07
CA LEU A 373 10.65 16.56 -0.16
C LEU A 373 9.29 17.20 -0.52
N ARG A 374 9.12 18.50 -0.20
CA ARG A 374 7.89 19.23 -0.53
C ARG A 374 7.75 19.42 -2.03
N SER A 375 6.50 19.34 -2.54
CA SER A 375 6.22 19.88 -3.88
C SER A 375 6.59 21.35 -3.91
N ALA A 376 7.27 21.79 -4.95
CA ALA A 376 7.39 23.23 -5.23
C ALA A 376 5.95 23.75 -5.33
N GLY A 377 5.50 24.52 -4.32
CA GLY A 377 4.13 24.94 -4.20
C GLY A 377 3.65 25.61 -5.49
N ARG A 378 2.44 25.29 -5.91
CA ARG A 378 1.63 26.35 -6.52
C ARG A 378 1.44 27.40 -5.43
N PRO A 379 1.69 28.69 -5.76
CA PRO A 379 1.50 29.79 -4.83
C PRO A 379 0.09 29.82 -4.25
#